data_c4b3a18857a9ddecee1c76810cf5fb22
#
_entry.id   c4b3a18857a9ddecee1c76810cf5fb22
#
_cell.length_a   1.000
_cell.length_b   1.000
_cell.length_c   1.000
_cell.angle_alpha   90.00
_cell.angle_beta   90.00
_cell.angle_gamma   90.00
#
_symmetry.space_group_name_H-M   'P 1'
#
loop_
_entity.id
_entity.type
_entity.pdbx_description
1 polymer ?
#
loop_
_entity_poly.entity_id
_entity_poly.type
_entity_poly.pdbx_seq_one_letter_code
_entity_poly.pdbx_strand_id
1 'polypeptide(L)'
;MASQVSPGVVIKERDLSNAVVVGASQITAAFASSFRTGPVGKITTIGSERELIDTFGAPDEANAEDWLVAAEYLKYGGTLAVVRATTGVKNATASGTGVLVASKDAFDAGVSSEKLLARYAGTSGNNYKVVVVDRGADQIATVTAHGLAVGATYTDSATKNHTVYEVIDVNTIAIINTDGFAVAGGVTAIPWYTNTDIGSTGLKLSAIGPRPGTSAFAAERYISYDEVHVAIIDESSNTIIEKFTYLSKLSDGQSAQGASSYWRDAINLSSSYIYSGAELASGDLQSTGSAWGNTAGSYGATLGAPVKLKIGKTRTFDLTGGVDDYAYTTGEIQAAYNLFSDTEQSTVDFVIMGGSMSSESDTKAKAEAVIGVATLRKDCVAFVSPHKGNQIATSGGVALTSTSQRDNTIAFLGTLPSTSYAVLDSGIKYTYDRFADKYRYIGCNGDIAGLCVRTSASLDDWFSPAGLNRGAIRGVVKLAYNPNKADRDELYQARINPVVSFPGQGTVLFGDKTALASPSAFDRINVRRLFLNIEKRAEQLAKTVLFEQNDFTTRSGFSASINSYLSEIQARRGLTDYLVVCDETNNTPEVIDRNEFVAELYLKPTRSINYVTVTVTATKTGVSFAEVIGR
;
A
#
# COMPACT_ATOMS: atom_id res chain seq x y z
N MET A 1 35.21 22.49 12.80
CA MET A 1 35.33 23.13 11.47
C MET A 1 35.96 24.47 11.65
N ALA A 2 37.15 24.68 11.08
CA ALA A 2 37.85 25.97 11.19
C ALA A 2 37.09 26.98 10.28
N SER A 3 36.53 28.02 10.89
CA SER A 3 35.98 29.15 10.19
C SER A 3 37.11 30.03 9.71
N GLN A 4 37.22 30.29 8.42
CA GLN A 4 38.16 31.23 7.86
C GLN A 4 37.73 32.64 8.28
N VAL A 5 38.57 33.35 9.02
CA VAL A 5 38.28 34.69 9.59
C VAL A 5 38.84 35.83 8.70
N SER A 6 39.62 35.52 7.67
CA SER A 6 40.18 36.49 6.72
C SER A 6 39.62 36.32 5.31
N PRO A 7 39.57 37.36 4.46
CA PRO A 7 39.14 37.23 3.07
C PRO A 7 40.00 36.19 2.33
N GLY A 8 39.36 35.17 1.77
CA GLY A 8 40.01 34.12 1.01
C GLY A 8 38.98 33.26 0.27
N VAL A 9 39.43 32.59 -0.77
CA VAL A 9 38.59 31.68 -1.58
C VAL A 9 38.62 30.29 -0.94
N VAL A 10 37.48 29.82 -0.47
CA VAL A 10 37.31 28.44 -0.02
C VAL A 10 36.78 27.60 -1.17
N ILE A 11 37.63 26.75 -1.73
CA ILE A 11 37.23 25.73 -2.71
C ILE A 11 36.72 24.54 -1.90
N LYS A 12 35.44 24.22 -2.05
CA LYS A 12 34.84 22.98 -1.56
C LYS A 12 34.67 22.06 -2.75
N GLU A 13 35.44 20.99 -2.79
CA GLU A 13 35.10 19.86 -3.65
C GLU A 13 33.82 19.21 -3.12
N ARG A 14 32.80 19.13 -3.96
CA ARG A 14 31.60 18.34 -3.73
C ARG A 14 31.61 17.24 -4.78
N ASP A 15 31.83 16.03 -4.33
CA ASP A 15 31.72 14.87 -5.20
C ASP A 15 30.25 14.69 -5.60
N LEU A 16 29.94 15.05 -6.85
CA LEU A 16 28.67 14.83 -7.51
C LEU A 16 28.73 13.62 -8.46
N SER A 17 29.78 12.81 -8.37
CA SER A 17 29.98 11.63 -9.21
C SER A 17 29.06 10.47 -8.80
N ASN A 18 28.46 10.48 -7.60
CA ASN A 18 27.20 9.81 -7.42
C ASN A 18 26.15 10.63 -8.15
N ALA A 19 26.04 10.38 -9.45
CA ALA A 19 24.84 10.72 -10.16
C ALA A 19 23.69 10.17 -9.31
N VAL A 20 22.97 11.07 -8.65
CA VAL A 20 21.56 10.84 -8.42
C VAL A 20 21.07 10.52 -9.81
N VAL A 21 20.91 9.24 -10.11
CA VAL A 21 20.07 8.81 -11.20
C VAL A 21 18.79 9.56 -10.89
N VAL A 22 18.52 10.59 -11.68
CA VAL A 22 17.20 11.24 -11.71
C VAL A 22 16.32 10.05 -11.98
N GLY A 23 15.65 9.57 -10.94
CA GLY A 23 14.95 8.30 -10.98
C GLY A 23 14.07 8.36 -12.20
N ALA A 24 14.24 7.41 -13.10
CA ALA A 24 13.28 7.19 -14.17
C ALA A 24 11.93 7.26 -13.48
N SER A 25 11.06 8.18 -13.91
CA SER A 25 9.76 8.42 -13.28
C SER A 25 9.15 7.05 -13.01
N GLN A 26 9.01 6.68 -11.74
CA GLN A 26 8.56 5.34 -11.39
C GLN A 26 7.15 5.19 -11.96
N ILE A 27 6.97 4.27 -12.90
CA ILE A 27 5.69 3.99 -13.52
C ILE A 27 4.80 3.35 -12.46
N THR A 28 3.73 4.05 -12.12
CA THR A 28 2.80 3.63 -11.07
C THR A 28 1.54 3.04 -11.69
N ALA A 29 1.12 1.87 -11.21
CA ALA A 29 -0.14 1.26 -11.61
C ALA A 29 -1.18 1.29 -10.49
N ALA A 30 -2.41 1.69 -10.82
CA ALA A 30 -3.56 1.57 -9.94
C ALA A 30 -4.01 0.11 -9.85
N PHE A 31 -4.29 -0.33 -8.64
CA PHE A 31 -4.75 -1.68 -8.36
C PHE A 31 -5.73 -1.70 -7.18
N ALA A 32 -6.86 -2.38 -7.32
CA ALA A 32 -7.82 -2.56 -6.25
C ALA A 32 -8.19 -4.03 -6.09
N SER A 33 -8.23 -4.51 -4.84
CA SER A 33 -8.60 -5.89 -4.52
C SER A 33 -8.92 -6.07 -3.04
N SER A 34 -9.24 -7.30 -2.64
CA SER A 34 -9.32 -7.71 -1.25
C SER A 34 -7.95 -8.11 -0.72
N PHE A 35 -7.68 -7.74 0.54
CA PHE A 35 -6.43 -8.05 1.21
C PHE A 35 -6.68 -8.45 2.67
N ARG A 36 -5.71 -9.17 3.25
CA ARG A 36 -5.79 -9.67 4.63
C ARG A 36 -5.74 -8.55 5.66
N THR A 37 -4.95 -7.51 5.42
CA THR A 37 -4.74 -6.37 6.32
C THR A 37 -4.58 -5.09 5.52
N GLY A 38 -4.23 -4.00 6.16
CA GLY A 38 -4.01 -2.70 5.51
C GLY A 38 -5.23 -1.78 5.54
N PRO A 39 -5.05 -0.50 5.17
CA PRO A 39 -6.12 0.49 5.17
C PRO A 39 -7.18 0.16 4.11
N VAL A 40 -8.44 0.38 4.46
CA VAL A 40 -9.60 0.16 3.58
C VAL A 40 -9.95 1.46 2.88
N GLY A 41 -10.23 1.41 1.58
CA GLY A 41 -10.68 2.57 0.81
C GLY A 41 -9.69 3.73 0.75
N LYS A 42 -8.39 3.48 0.97
CA LYS A 42 -7.33 4.48 0.91
C LYS A 42 -6.24 4.05 -0.05
N ILE A 43 -5.84 4.95 -0.94
CA ILE A 43 -4.72 4.71 -1.87
C ILE A 43 -3.42 4.62 -1.06
N THR A 44 -2.72 3.50 -1.22
CA THR A 44 -1.43 3.24 -0.57
C THR A 44 -0.40 2.87 -1.61
N THR A 45 0.73 3.56 -1.64
CA THR A 45 1.81 3.30 -2.60
C THR A 45 2.70 2.16 -2.10
N ILE A 46 2.99 1.21 -2.99
CA ILE A 46 3.78 0.00 -2.73
C ILE A 46 4.85 -0.13 -3.81
N GLY A 47 6.11 -0.12 -3.42
CA GLY A 47 7.26 -0.19 -4.32
C GLY A 47 7.87 -1.59 -4.46
N SER A 48 7.48 -2.56 -3.63
CA SER A 48 8.06 -3.91 -3.65
C SER A 48 7.09 -4.97 -3.14
N GLU A 49 7.35 -6.24 -3.52
CA GLU A 49 6.57 -7.38 -3.01
C GLU A 49 6.67 -7.51 -1.48
N ARG A 50 7.81 -7.17 -0.89
CA ARG A 50 7.98 -7.18 0.57
C ARG A 50 7.08 -6.14 1.23
N GLU A 51 7.04 -4.94 0.71
CA GLU A 51 6.18 -3.87 1.22
C GLU A 51 4.69 -4.22 1.05
N LEU A 52 4.33 -4.93 -0.04
CA LEU A 52 2.98 -5.47 -0.23
C LEU A 52 2.62 -6.46 0.90
N ILE A 53 3.54 -7.35 1.28
CA ILE A 53 3.36 -8.29 2.40
C ILE A 53 3.27 -7.54 3.72
N ASP A 54 4.17 -6.61 3.98
CA ASP A 54 4.25 -5.88 5.25
C ASP A 54 3.00 -5.01 5.47
N THR A 55 2.42 -4.45 4.40
CA THR A 55 1.24 -3.56 4.48
C THR A 55 -0.08 -4.32 4.38
N PHE A 56 -0.21 -5.22 3.40
CA PHE A 56 -1.47 -5.86 3.05
C PHE A 56 -1.55 -7.36 3.41
N GLY A 57 -0.46 -7.88 3.97
CA GLY A 57 -0.33 -9.29 4.35
C GLY A 57 0.02 -10.21 3.18
N ALA A 58 0.43 -11.43 3.50
CA ALA A 58 0.62 -12.49 2.52
C ALA A 58 -0.73 -12.92 1.91
N PRO A 59 -0.72 -13.50 0.69
CA PRO A 59 -1.96 -13.96 0.06
C PRO A 59 -2.61 -15.08 0.87
N ASP A 60 -3.93 -15.08 0.84
CA ASP A 60 -4.80 -16.17 1.30
C ASP A 60 -5.35 -16.93 0.09
N GLU A 61 -5.95 -18.09 0.34
CA GLU A 61 -6.58 -18.90 -0.72
C GLU A 61 -7.60 -18.11 -1.55
N ALA A 62 -8.35 -17.24 -0.89
CA ALA A 62 -9.45 -16.50 -1.50
C ALA A 62 -9.00 -15.30 -2.35
N ASN A 63 -7.86 -14.67 -2.04
CA ASN A 63 -7.35 -13.49 -2.77
C ASN A 63 -6.05 -13.74 -3.53
N ALA A 64 -5.53 -14.97 -3.51
CA ALA A 64 -4.22 -15.29 -4.09
C ALA A 64 -4.10 -14.90 -5.56
N GLU A 65 -5.17 -15.01 -6.35
CA GLU A 65 -5.14 -14.69 -7.78
C GLU A 65 -4.86 -13.21 -8.01
N ASP A 66 -5.61 -12.32 -7.36
CA ASP A 66 -5.39 -10.87 -7.40
C ASP A 66 -4.02 -10.49 -6.85
N TRP A 67 -3.69 -11.04 -5.67
CA TRP A 67 -2.43 -10.75 -4.99
C TRP A 67 -1.20 -11.11 -5.84
N LEU A 68 -1.23 -12.28 -6.47
CA LEU A 68 -0.13 -12.75 -7.32
C LEU A 68 0.01 -11.89 -8.59
N VAL A 69 -1.11 -11.41 -9.18
CA VAL A 69 -1.04 -10.48 -10.32
C VAL A 69 -0.35 -9.18 -9.92
N ALA A 70 -0.66 -8.64 -8.73
CA ALA A 70 0.00 -7.46 -8.20
C ALA A 70 1.51 -7.70 -7.97
N ALA A 71 1.86 -8.85 -7.37
CA ALA A 71 3.25 -9.23 -7.15
C ALA A 71 4.03 -9.43 -8.46
N GLU A 72 3.40 -10.02 -9.48
CA GLU A 72 4.04 -10.17 -10.80
C GLU A 72 4.38 -8.80 -11.43
N TYR A 73 3.49 -7.82 -11.34
CA TYR A 73 3.79 -6.46 -11.82
C TYR A 73 5.00 -5.84 -11.09
N LEU A 74 5.05 -5.96 -9.77
CA LEU A 74 6.17 -5.42 -8.96
C LEU A 74 7.53 -6.04 -9.34
N LYS A 75 7.56 -7.31 -9.79
CA LYS A 75 8.79 -7.98 -10.26
C LYS A 75 9.43 -7.34 -11.50
N TYR A 76 8.71 -6.51 -12.23
CA TYR A 76 9.22 -5.75 -13.37
C TYR A 76 9.76 -4.37 -12.99
N GLY A 77 9.70 -3.99 -11.71
CA GLY A 77 10.23 -2.73 -11.18
C GLY A 77 9.25 -1.56 -11.22
N GLY A 78 7.97 -1.83 -11.42
CA GLY A 78 6.90 -0.84 -11.29
C GLY A 78 6.52 -0.59 -9.84
N THR A 79 5.78 0.48 -9.59
CA THR A 79 5.16 0.82 -8.31
C THR A 79 3.65 0.62 -8.41
N LEU A 80 3.03 0.14 -7.34
CA LEU A 80 1.56 0.02 -7.25
C LEU A 80 0.98 1.11 -6.35
N ALA A 81 -0.12 1.70 -6.78
CA ALA A 81 -1.06 2.41 -5.94
C ALA A 81 -2.21 1.45 -5.64
N VAL A 82 -2.27 0.95 -4.41
CA VAL A 82 -3.16 -0.14 -4.00
C VAL A 82 -4.31 0.39 -3.15
N VAL A 83 -5.52 -0.11 -3.41
CA VAL A 83 -6.71 0.12 -2.59
C VAL A 83 -7.30 -1.21 -2.14
N ARG A 84 -7.52 -1.36 -0.83
CA ARG A 84 -8.29 -2.47 -0.28
C ARG A 84 -9.78 -2.17 -0.44
N ALA A 85 -10.48 -2.97 -1.24
CA ALA A 85 -11.84 -2.69 -1.71
C ALA A 85 -12.94 -3.16 -0.74
N THR A 86 -12.69 -4.19 0.09
CA THR A 86 -13.71 -4.83 0.93
C THR A 86 -14.13 -3.97 2.11
N THR A 87 -15.43 -3.87 2.37
CA THR A 87 -16.02 -3.10 3.48
C THR A 87 -16.63 -3.98 4.58
N GLY A 88 -16.78 -5.29 4.36
CA GLY A 88 -17.27 -6.26 5.36
C GLY A 88 -16.27 -6.61 6.47
N VAL A 89 -15.05 -6.11 6.39
CA VAL A 89 -13.97 -6.33 7.35
C VAL A 89 -14.20 -5.55 8.67
N LYS A 90 -13.67 -6.07 9.79
CA LYS A 90 -13.72 -5.39 11.09
C LYS A 90 -12.37 -5.42 11.79
N ASN A 91 -12.03 -4.33 12.47
CA ASN A 91 -10.88 -4.29 13.38
C ASN A 91 -11.22 -5.04 14.67
N ALA A 92 -10.28 -5.84 15.16
CA ALA A 92 -10.38 -6.45 16.48
C ALA A 92 -10.34 -5.37 17.57
N THR A 93 -11.15 -5.54 18.62
CA THR A 93 -11.31 -4.56 19.70
C THR A 93 -11.20 -5.19 21.07
N ALA A 94 -10.85 -4.42 22.08
CA ALA A 94 -10.83 -4.87 23.47
C ALA A 94 -12.22 -5.20 24.01
N SER A 95 -13.28 -4.68 23.42
CA SER A 95 -14.67 -5.05 23.78
C SER A 95 -15.11 -6.36 23.13
N GLY A 96 -14.43 -6.82 22.08
CA GLY A 96 -14.75 -8.03 21.33
C GLY A 96 -15.88 -7.89 20.31
N THR A 97 -16.46 -6.68 20.14
CA THR A 97 -17.58 -6.48 19.21
C THR A 97 -17.13 -6.29 17.76
N GLY A 98 -15.87 -5.92 17.53
CA GLY A 98 -15.32 -5.56 16.24
C GLY A 98 -15.99 -4.34 15.60
N VAL A 99 -15.21 -3.44 15.06
CA VAL A 99 -15.66 -2.21 14.40
C VAL A 99 -14.85 -1.95 13.14
N LEU A 100 -15.42 -1.35 12.09
CA LEU A 100 -14.65 -0.93 10.96
C LEU A 100 -14.06 0.47 11.19
N VAL A 101 -12.75 0.55 11.33
CA VAL A 101 -11.97 1.77 11.23
C VAL A 101 -11.11 1.66 9.97
N ALA A 102 -11.57 2.27 8.90
CA ALA A 102 -11.03 2.08 7.55
C ALA A 102 -9.57 2.56 7.41
N SER A 103 -9.22 3.67 8.08
CA SER A 103 -7.91 4.30 7.97
C SER A 103 -7.60 5.14 9.21
N LYS A 104 -6.35 5.66 9.28
CA LYS A 104 -5.96 6.64 10.29
C LYS A 104 -6.85 7.89 10.28
N ASP A 105 -7.17 8.38 9.08
CA ASP A 105 -8.01 9.57 8.92
C ASP A 105 -9.44 9.33 9.46
N ALA A 106 -9.99 8.13 9.22
CA ALA A 106 -11.27 7.71 9.79
C ALA A 106 -11.21 7.60 11.32
N PHE A 107 -10.11 7.08 11.86
CA PHE A 107 -9.90 7.02 13.31
C PHE A 107 -9.85 8.43 13.91
N ASP A 108 -9.08 9.34 13.33
CA ASP A 108 -8.93 10.73 13.79
C ASP A 108 -10.24 11.52 13.69
N ALA A 109 -11.12 11.16 12.74
CA ALA A 109 -12.48 11.70 12.64
C ALA A 109 -13.44 11.17 13.73
N GLY A 110 -12.98 10.31 14.64
CA GLY A 110 -13.75 9.83 15.79
C GLY A 110 -14.74 8.71 15.50
N VAL A 111 -14.45 7.86 14.50
CA VAL A 111 -15.31 6.73 14.12
C VAL A 111 -15.43 5.69 15.24
N SER A 112 -14.45 5.59 16.16
CA SER A 112 -14.47 4.61 17.24
C SER A 112 -14.14 5.21 18.60
N SER A 113 -14.92 4.82 19.62
CA SER A 113 -14.69 5.09 21.02
C SER A 113 -14.16 3.89 21.80
N GLU A 114 -13.69 2.85 21.10
CA GLU A 114 -13.08 1.67 21.72
C GLU A 114 -11.80 2.06 22.48
N LYS A 115 -11.58 1.44 23.66
CA LYS A 115 -10.37 1.71 24.46
C LYS A 115 -9.11 1.40 23.66
N LEU A 116 -9.08 0.21 23.12
CA LEU A 116 -7.99 -0.34 22.33
C LEU A 116 -8.57 -1.12 21.15
N LEU A 117 -8.00 -0.95 19.97
CA LEU A 117 -8.41 -1.66 18.78
C LEU A 117 -7.21 -1.89 17.86
N ALA A 118 -7.26 -2.98 17.07
CA ALA A 118 -6.25 -3.24 16.05
C ALA A 118 -6.24 -2.11 15.02
N ARG A 119 -5.06 -1.71 14.53
CA ARG A 119 -4.89 -0.62 13.57
C ARG A 119 -5.56 -0.91 12.24
N TYR A 120 -5.50 -2.15 11.79
CA TYR A 120 -6.09 -2.60 10.53
C TYR A 120 -7.19 -3.63 10.78
N ALA A 121 -8.22 -3.58 9.96
CA ALA A 121 -9.30 -4.54 9.97
C ALA A 121 -8.83 -5.91 9.46
N GLY A 122 -9.31 -6.97 10.08
CA GLY A 122 -9.02 -8.37 9.74
C GLY A 122 -8.83 -9.25 10.98
N THR A 123 -8.81 -10.54 10.75
CA THR A 123 -8.62 -11.57 11.81
C THR A 123 -7.23 -11.54 12.43
N SER A 124 -6.22 -10.97 11.75
CA SER A 124 -4.88 -10.82 12.28
C SER A 124 -4.85 -10.04 13.60
N GLY A 125 -5.75 -9.07 13.76
CA GLY A 125 -5.90 -8.30 14.98
C GLY A 125 -6.35 -9.13 16.20
N ASN A 126 -7.00 -10.28 15.99
CA ASN A 126 -7.44 -11.16 17.06
C ASN A 126 -6.27 -11.86 17.78
N ASN A 127 -5.08 -11.84 17.20
CA ASN A 127 -3.88 -12.39 17.81
C ASN A 127 -3.13 -11.38 18.70
N TYR A 128 -3.65 -10.15 18.83
CA TYR A 128 -2.97 -9.13 19.60
C TYR A 128 -3.51 -9.07 21.02
N LYS A 129 -2.60 -9.21 21.98
CA LYS A 129 -2.80 -8.92 23.39
C LYS A 129 -2.10 -7.62 23.73
N VAL A 130 -2.86 -6.60 24.14
CA VAL A 130 -2.31 -5.33 24.58
C VAL A 130 -2.13 -5.35 26.08
N VAL A 131 -0.94 -5.01 26.53
CA VAL A 131 -0.55 -4.98 27.93
C VAL A 131 -0.33 -3.55 28.35
N VAL A 132 -1.11 -3.08 29.33
CA VAL A 132 -0.90 -1.78 29.95
C VAL A 132 -0.33 -2.01 31.34
N VAL A 133 0.92 -1.64 31.53
CA VAL A 133 1.68 -1.85 32.77
C VAL A 133 1.85 -0.53 33.50
N ASP A 134 1.19 -0.43 34.63
CA ASP A 134 1.35 0.66 35.59
C ASP A 134 2.34 0.26 36.70
N ARG A 135 2.62 1.17 37.61
CA ARG A 135 3.43 0.95 38.79
C ARG A 135 3.02 -0.34 39.54
N GLY A 136 1.71 -0.60 39.68
CA GLY A 136 1.14 -1.76 40.36
C GLY A 136 1.51 -1.84 41.84
N ALA A 137 1.56 -3.06 42.36
CA ALA A 137 1.95 -3.34 43.74
C ALA A 137 3.45 -3.20 43.98
N ASP A 138 3.83 -3.01 45.24
CA ASP A 138 5.25 -3.00 45.64
C ASP A 138 5.76 -4.43 45.86
N GLN A 139 4.96 -5.27 46.55
CA GLN A 139 5.35 -6.61 46.95
C GLN A 139 4.20 -7.60 46.79
N ILE A 140 4.57 -8.88 46.59
CA ILE A 140 3.70 -10.03 46.81
C ILE A 140 4.01 -10.53 48.22
N ALA A 141 2.99 -10.66 49.05
CA ALA A 141 3.12 -11.15 50.42
C ALA A 141 2.32 -12.46 50.60
N THR A 142 2.94 -13.48 51.19
CA THR A 142 2.27 -14.71 51.59
C THR A 142 1.68 -14.53 52.98
N VAL A 143 0.34 -14.47 53.06
CA VAL A 143 -0.43 -14.25 54.30
C VAL A 143 -1.49 -15.34 54.39
N THR A 144 -1.26 -16.36 55.18
CA THR A 144 -2.12 -17.55 55.25
C THR A 144 -3.57 -17.20 55.62
N ALA A 145 -4.52 -17.66 54.81
CA ALA A 145 -5.97 -17.50 55.02
C ALA A 145 -6.38 -16.04 55.32
N HIS A 146 -5.83 -15.09 54.57
CA HIS A 146 -5.92 -13.65 54.87
C HIS A 146 -7.33 -13.09 54.88
N GLY A 147 -8.28 -13.63 54.12
CA GLY A 147 -9.66 -13.16 54.07
C GLY A 147 -9.84 -11.70 53.63
N LEU A 148 -8.81 -11.05 53.07
CA LEU A 148 -8.81 -9.65 52.67
C LEU A 148 -9.35 -9.49 51.26
N ALA A 149 -9.98 -8.35 51.00
CA ALA A 149 -10.41 -7.95 49.66
C ALA A 149 -9.48 -6.86 49.08
N VAL A 150 -9.51 -6.64 47.77
CA VAL A 150 -8.81 -5.53 47.10
C VAL A 150 -9.25 -4.19 47.71
N GLY A 151 -8.30 -3.35 48.03
CA GLY A 151 -8.52 -2.06 48.73
C GLY A 151 -8.53 -2.14 50.25
N ALA A 152 -8.57 -3.36 50.85
CA ALA A 152 -8.47 -3.51 52.30
C ALA A 152 -7.09 -3.12 52.82
N THR A 153 -7.04 -2.78 54.11
CA THR A 153 -5.75 -2.56 54.79
C THR A 153 -5.23 -3.89 55.33
N TYR A 154 -4.01 -4.22 55.03
CA TYR A 154 -3.23 -5.28 55.68
C TYR A 154 -2.23 -4.64 56.64
N THR A 155 -2.27 -5.02 57.92
CA THR A 155 -1.32 -4.58 58.92
C THR A 155 -0.33 -5.68 59.20
N ASP A 156 0.98 -5.39 59.03
CA ASP A 156 2.04 -6.35 59.24
C ASP A 156 2.39 -6.51 60.76
N SER A 157 3.32 -7.40 61.08
CA SER A 157 3.76 -7.66 62.46
C SER A 157 4.50 -6.48 63.11
N ALA A 158 4.95 -5.52 62.32
CA ALA A 158 5.53 -4.27 62.82
C ALA A 158 4.51 -3.13 62.91
N THR A 159 3.20 -3.44 62.84
CA THR A 159 2.10 -2.48 62.88
C THR A 159 2.09 -1.46 61.74
N LYS A 160 2.72 -1.80 60.58
CA LYS A 160 2.70 -0.98 59.38
C LYS A 160 1.50 -1.35 58.51
N ASN A 161 0.87 -0.36 57.94
CA ASN A 161 -0.29 -0.51 57.08
C ASN A 161 0.13 -0.58 55.61
N HIS A 162 -0.52 -1.52 54.91
CA HIS A 162 -0.36 -1.73 53.49
C HIS A 162 -1.74 -1.83 52.85
N THR A 163 -1.88 -1.37 51.61
CA THR A 163 -3.15 -1.50 50.89
C THR A 163 -3.08 -2.73 49.98
N VAL A 164 -4.07 -3.61 50.08
CA VAL A 164 -4.20 -4.75 49.17
C VAL A 164 -4.51 -4.26 47.76
N TYR A 165 -3.56 -4.47 46.86
CA TYR A 165 -3.69 -4.13 45.45
C TYR A 165 -4.43 -5.20 44.66
N GLU A 166 -4.10 -6.46 44.91
CA GLU A 166 -4.63 -7.62 44.21
C GLU A 166 -4.66 -8.81 45.18
N VAL A 167 -5.70 -9.63 45.11
CA VAL A 167 -5.77 -10.92 45.79
C VAL A 167 -5.38 -11.97 44.76
N ILE A 168 -4.22 -12.58 44.93
CA ILE A 168 -3.70 -13.60 44.01
C ILE A 168 -4.35 -14.95 44.30
N ASP A 169 -4.37 -15.32 45.55
CA ASP A 169 -5.07 -16.53 46.05
C ASP A 169 -5.41 -16.40 47.55
N VAL A 170 -5.95 -17.44 48.17
CA VAL A 170 -6.38 -17.45 49.58
C VAL A 170 -5.23 -17.16 50.57
N ASN A 171 -4.00 -17.38 50.17
CA ASN A 171 -2.79 -17.20 50.97
C ASN A 171 -1.82 -16.15 50.44
N THR A 172 -2.16 -15.45 49.35
CA THR A 172 -1.21 -14.60 48.66
C THR A 172 -1.89 -13.29 48.21
N ILE A 173 -1.33 -12.16 48.57
CA ILE A 173 -1.81 -10.84 48.19
C ILE A 173 -0.67 -10.01 47.58
N ALA A 174 -1.01 -9.14 46.63
CA ALA A 174 -0.13 -8.07 46.18
C ALA A 174 -0.50 -6.79 46.93
N ILE A 175 0.48 -6.07 47.45
CA ILE A 175 0.26 -4.92 48.35
C ILE A 175 1.06 -3.67 47.91
N ILE A 176 0.48 -2.50 48.19
CA ILE A 176 1.14 -1.22 48.12
C ILE A 176 1.59 -0.83 49.54
N ASN A 177 2.87 -0.50 49.70
CA ASN A 177 3.45 -0.10 50.99
C ASN A 177 2.98 1.31 51.35
N THR A 178 1.83 1.44 52.01
CA THR A 178 1.19 2.72 52.33
C THR A 178 2.05 3.57 53.27
N ASP A 179 2.72 2.94 54.24
CA ASP A 179 3.63 3.62 55.19
C ASP A 179 5.04 3.76 54.65
N GLY A 180 5.29 3.41 53.37
CA GLY A 180 6.60 3.52 52.74
C GLY A 180 7.62 2.44 53.14
N PHE A 181 7.21 1.44 53.91
CA PHE A 181 8.07 0.34 54.39
C PHE A 181 7.70 -0.99 53.75
N ALA A 182 8.68 -1.85 53.51
CA ALA A 182 8.46 -3.22 53.14
C ALA A 182 7.75 -4.00 54.27
N VAL A 183 7.00 -5.07 53.92
CA VAL A 183 6.38 -5.95 54.91
C VAL A 183 7.44 -6.54 55.86
N ALA A 184 7.19 -6.44 57.17
CA ALA A 184 8.08 -6.93 58.20
C ALA A 184 7.55 -8.23 58.84
N GLY A 185 8.50 -9.04 59.34
CA GLY A 185 8.31 -10.13 60.29
C GLY A 185 7.52 -11.35 59.83
N GLY A 186 8.19 -12.43 59.49
CA GLY A 186 7.61 -13.78 59.30
C GLY A 186 6.81 -14.01 58.02
N VAL A 187 6.59 -12.99 57.24
CA VAL A 187 5.86 -13.08 55.94
C VAL A 187 6.88 -13.04 54.80
N THR A 188 6.84 -14.01 53.92
CA THR A 188 7.63 -14.00 52.69
C THR A 188 7.04 -12.92 51.75
N ALA A 189 7.83 -11.91 51.44
CA ALA A 189 7.47 -10.85 50.52
C ALA A 189 8.52 -10.71 49.43
N ILE A 190 8.07 -10.67 48.18
CA ILE A 190 8.93 -10.54 47.01
C ILE A 190 8.50 -9.35 46.17
N PRO A 191 9.42 -8.71 45.39
CA PRO A 191 9.05 -7.61 44.49
C PRO A 191 7.98 -8.05 43.50
N TRP A 192 6.85 -7.34 43.47
CA TRP A 192 5.72 -7.69 42.61
C TRP A 192 6.09 -7.57 41.13
N TYR A 193 6.67 -6.47 40.70
CA TYR A 193 6.91 -6.14 39.30
C TYR A 193 7.79 -7.14 38.56
N THR A 194 8.83 -7.64 39.22
CA THR A 194 9.77 -8.61 38.62
C THR A 194 9.30 -10.05 38.68
N ASN A 195 8.28 -10.34 39.51
CA ASN A 195 7.79 -11.70 39.74
C ASN A 195 6.42 -11.95 39.14
N THR A 196 5.70 -10.91 38.68
CA THR A 196 4.37 -11.06 38.09
C THR A 196 4.47 -11.34 36.60
N ASP A 197 3.70 -12.34 36.17
CA ASP A 197 3.56 -12.69 34.76
C ASP A 197 2.54 -11.79 34.04
N ILE A 198 2.73 -11.63 32.74
CA ILE A 198 1.79 -10.99 31.84
C ILE A 198 0.74 -12.02 31.45
N GLY A 199 -0.37 -12.06 32.18
CA GLY A 199 -1.41 -13.05 31.94
C GLY A 199 -0.84 -14.47 31.94
N SER A 200 -1.23 -15.29 30.97
CA SER A 200 -0.77 -16.69 30.80
C SER A 200 0.44 -16.82 29.86
N THR A 201 1.13 -15.74 29.51
CA THR A 201 2.21 -15.76 28.51
C THR A 201 3.53 -16.32 29.03
N GLY A 202 3.72 -16.38 30.35
CA GLY A 202 5.01 -16.70 30.98
C GLY A 202 6.06 -15.59 30.88
N LEU A 203 5.73 -14.47 30.22
CA LEU A 203 6.58 -13.28 30.19
C LEU A 203 6.39 -12.47 31.47
N LYS A 204 7.48 -11.96 32.06
CA LYS A 204 7.41 -11.07 33.24
C LYS A 204 7.11 -9.63 32.83
N LEU A 205 6.43 -8.86 33.70
CA LEU A 205 6.21 -7.42 33.48
C LEU A 205 7.53 -6.67 33.23
N SER A 206 8.60 -7.08 33.92
CA SER A 206 9.94 -6.52 33.76
C SER A 206 10.58 -6.74 32.38
N ALA A 207 10.05 -7.63 31.53
CA ALA A 207 10.50 -7.82 30.16
C ALA A 207 10.15 -6.62 29.25
N ILE A 208 9.14 -5.83 29.62
CA ILE A 208 8.75 -4.63 28.89
C ILE A 208 9.76 -3.51 29.16
N GLY A 209 10.10 -3.28 30.43
CA GLY A 209 11.05 -2.26 30.87
C GLY A 209 11.16 -2.21 32.40
N PRO A 210 12.02 -1.34 32.96
CA PRO A 210 12.02 -1.07 34.38
C PRO A 210 10.65 -0.52 34.84
N ARG A 211 10.30 -0.73 36.11
CA ARG A 211 9.01 -0.34 36.67
C ARG A 211 8.68 1.14 36.43
N PRO A 212 7.51 1.48 35.86
CA PRO A 212 7.11 2.88 35.66
C PRO A 212 6.88 3.58 36.99
N GLY A 213 7.10 4.88 37.01
CA GLY A 213 7.07 5.68 38.21
C GLY A 213 6.40 7.04 38.04
N THR A 214 7.19 8.09 38.17
CA THR A 214 6.76 9.49 38.05
C THR A 214 7.71 10.22 37.13
N SER A 215 7.19 10.82 36.07
CA SER A 215 7.98 11.61 35.14
C SER A 215 8.48 12.92 35.77
N ALA A 216 9.55 13.48 35.22
CA ALA A 216 10.01 14.79 35.63
C ALA A 216 8.92 15.87 35.45
N PHE A 217 8.18 15.81 34.34
CA PHE A 217 7.08 16.71 34.04
C PHE A 217 5.99 16.70 35.13
N ALA A 218 5.58 15.52 35.59
CA ALA A 218 4.58 15.36 36.65
C ALA A 218 5.14 15.76 38.03
N ALA A 219 6.38 15.37 38.34
CA ALA A 219 7.03 15.67 39.62
C ALA A 219 7.14 17.18 39.86
N GLU A 220 7.52 17.96 38.86
CA GLU A 220 7.57 19.43 38.92
C GLU A 220 6.20 20.06 39.22
N ARG A 221 5.13 19.34 38.95
CA ARG A 221 3.71 19.75 39.14
C ARG A 221 3.07 19.12 40.35
N TYR A 222 3.85 18.51 41.23
CA TYR A 222 3.39 17.79 42.44
C TYR A 222 2.41 16.66 42.18
N ILE A 223 2.52 16.02 40.99
CA ILE A 223 1.73 14.85 40.60
C ILE A 223 2.63 13.62 40.62
N SER A 224 2.11 12.48 41.07
CA SER A 224 2.84 11.24 41.17
C SER A 224 2.14 10.10 40.43
N TYR A 225 2.95 9.13 39.98
CA TYR A 225 2.50 7.88 39.35
C TYR A 225 1.82 8.10 38.00
N ASP A 226 2.36 9.02 37.21
CA ASP A 226 1.86 9.30 35.88
C ASP A 226 2.38 8.37 34.80
N GLU A 227 3.47 7.63 35.04
CA GLU A 227 4.06 6.78 34.02
C GLU A 227 3.36 5.42 33.89
N VAL A 228 3.25 4.95 32.64
CA VAL A 228 2.79 3.63 32.24
C VAL A 228 3.64 3.07 31.10
N HIS A 229 3.66 1.75 30.96
CA HIS A 229 4.19 1.08 29.78
C HIS A 229 3.03 0.42 29.02
N VAL A 230 3.13 0.41 27.70
CA VAL A 230 2.22 -0.33 26.83
C VAL A 230 3.05 -1.25 25.96
N ALA A 231 2.66 -2.50 25.88
CA ALA A 231 3.28 -3.49 25.01
C ALA A 231 2.21 -4.26 24.24
N ILE A 232 2.52 -4.63 23.03
CA ILE A 232 1.70 -5.49 22.18
C ILE A 232 2.39 -6.85 22.07
N ILE A 233 1.67 -7.89 22.40
CA ILE A 233 2.11 -9.28 22.29
C ILE A 233 1.33 -9.95 21.16
N ASP A 234 2.03 -10.61 20.28
CA ASP A 234 1.44 -11.55 19.33
C ASP A 234 1.26 -12.89 20.02
N GLU A 235 0.01 -13.29 20.26
CA GLU A 235 -0.32 -14.55 20.95
C GLU A 235 0.08 -15.79 20.14
N SER A 236 0.17 -15.68 18.81
CA SER A 236 0.57 -16.82 17.97
C SER A 236 2.04 -17.21 18.15
N SER A 237 2.90 -16.22 18.36
CA SER A 237 4.34 -16.40 18.60
C SER A 237 4.74 -16.24 20.07
N ASN A 238 3.82 -15.76 20.91
CA ASN A 238 4.04 -15.40 22.31
C ASN A 238 5.23 -14.44 22.50
N THR A 239 5.36 -13.46 21.61
CA THR A 239 6.45 -12.48 21.62
C THR A 239 5.93 -11.05 21.72
N ILE A 240 6.72 -10.18 22.38
CA ILE A 240 6.46 -8.75 22.39
C ILE A 240 6.87 -8.20 21.02
N ILE A 241 5.89 -7.76 20.21
CA ILE A 241 6.12 -7.23 18.87
C ILE A 241 6.32 -5.70 18.86
N GLU A 242 5.76 -5.01 19.86
CA GLU A 242 5.93 -3.56 20.01
C GLU A 242 5.84 -3.18 21.48
N LYS A 243 6.61 -2.18 21.90
CA LYS A 243 6.55 -1.66 23.28
C LYS A 243 6.82 -0.16 23.34
N PHE A 244 6.08 0.50 24.21
CA PHE A 244 6.20 1.91 24.56
C PHE A 244 6.43 2.02 26.06
N THR A 245 7.49 2.68 26.47
CA THR A 245 7.87 2.79 27.87
C THR A 245 7.83 4.23 28.36
N TYR A 246 7.49 4.42 29.64
CA TYR A 246 7.44 5.72 30.30
C TYR A 246 6.49 6.73 29.64
N LEU A 247 5.32 6.25 29.22
CA LEU A 247 4.25 7.09 28.71
C LEU A 247 3.51 7.75 29.86
N SER A 248 3.03 8.99 29.69
CA SER A 248 2.30 9.70 30.73
C SER A 248 0.79 9.48 30.68
N LYS A 249 0.15 9.39 31.83
CA LYS A 249 -1.30 9.42 32.02
C LYS A 249 -1.90 10.83 31.87
N LEU A 250 -1.03 11.86 31.88
CA LEU A 250 -1.43 13.27 31.75
C LEU A 250 -1.58 13.62 30.27
N SER A 251 -2.70 14.22 29.89
CA SER A 251 -2.97 14.59 28.49
C SER A 251 -2.04 15.68 27.94
N ASP A 252 -1.44 16.47 28.83
CA ASP A 252 -0.42 17.47 28.52
C ASP A 252 1.01 17.01 28.89
N GLY A 253 1.19 15.71 29.16
CA GLY A 253 2.49 15.13 29.50
C GLY A 253 3.50 15.33 28.38
N GLN A 254 4.72 15.69 28.76
CA GLN A 254 5.82 15.95 27.81
C GLN A 254 7.08 15.19 28.18
N SER A 255 7.78 14.74 27.14
CA SER A 255 9.14 14.22 27.26
C SER A 255 10.15 15.34 27.51
N ALA A 256 11.37 14.99 27.87
CA ALA A 256 12.47 15.97 28.04
C ALA A 256 12.75 16.79 26.75
N GLN A 257 12.35 16.31 25.58
CA GLN A 257 12.47 16.98 24.28
C GLN A 257 11.25 17.82 23.92
N GLY A 258 10.20 17.88 24.77
CA GLY A 258 8.98 18.64 24.54
C GLY A 258 7.93 17.94 23.67
N ALA A 259 8.16 16.71 23.23
CA ALA A 259 7.15 15.93 22.51
C ALA A 259 6.09 15.40 23.48
N SER A 260 4.83 15.21 23.00
CA SER A 260 3.79 14.58 23.81
C SER A 260 4.22 13.20 24.27
N SER A 261 4.15 12.96 25.57
CA SER A 261 4.33 11.65 26.20
C SER A 261 3.00 11.02 26.63
N TYR A 262 1.90 11.65 26.33
CA TYR A 262 0.57 11.12 26.65
C TYR A 262 0.36 9.76 25.98
N TRP A 263 -0.02 8.75 26.75
CA TRP A 263 0.01 7.36 26.32
C TRP A 263 -0.86 7.09 25.08
N ARG A 264 -2.04 7.73 24.98
CA ARG A 264 -2.91 7.57 23.81
C ARG A 264 -2.34 8.22 22.57
N ASP A 265 -1.82 9.45 22.70
CA ASP A 265 -1.20 10.16 21.57
C ASP A 265 0.00 9.42 21.02
N ALA A 266 0.87 8.94 21.93
CA ALA A 266 2.06 8.19 21.57
C ALA A 266 1.71 6.90 20.81
N ILE A 267 0.68 6.15 21.25
CA ILE A 267 0.19 4.95 20.56
C ILE A 267 -0.42 5.34 19.21
N ASN A 268 -1.33 6.30 19.17
CA ASN A 268 -2.04 6.68 17.95
C ASN A 268 -1.11 7.24 16.86
N LEU A 269 -0.01 7.88 17.28
CA LEU A 269 1.01 8.41 16.37
C LEU A 269 1.98 7.33 15.87
N SER A 270 2.46 6.46 16.78
CA SER A 270 3.66 5.66 16.53
C SER A 270 3.40 4.15 16.42
N SER A 271 2.29 3.61 16.97
CA SER A 271 2.03 2.18 16.89
C SER A 271 1.72 1.72 15.46
N SER A 272 2.34 0.62 15.07
CA SER A 272 2.05 -0.06 13.81
C SER A 272 0.87 -1.05 13.91
N TYR A 273 0.43 -1.39 15.14
CA TYR A 273 -0.49 -2.48 15.39
C TYR A 273 -1.83 -2.06 15.99
N ILE A 274 -1.88 -0.98 16.77
CA ILE A 274 -3.10 -0.61 17.52
C ILE A 274 -3.39 0.90 17.48
N TYR A 275 -4.63 1.22 17.82
CA TYR A 275 -5.09 2.55 18.21
C TYR A 275 -5.70 2.52 19.62
N SER A 276 -5.69 3.66 20.30
CA SER A 276 -6.41 3.93 21.55
C SER A 276 -7.47 5.00 21.35
N GLY A 277 -8.76 4.58 21.26
CA GLY A 277 -9.89 5.50 21.01
C GLY A 277 -10.45 6.15 22.26
N ALA A 278 -10.28 5.54 23.43
CA ALA A 278 -10.79 6.07 24.70
C ALA A 278 -9.83 5.79 25.87
N GLU A 279 -10.02 6.53 26.98
CA GLU A 279 -9.34 6.25 28.25
C GLU A 279 -9.79 4.91 28.85
N LEU A 280 -8.94 4.38 29.75
CA LEU A 280 -9.32 3.23 30.56
C LEU A 280 -10.54 3.56 31.44
N ALA A 281 -11.46 2.61 31.52
CA ALA A 281 -12.67 2.78 32.32
C ALA A 281 -12.36 2.73 33.82
N SER A 282 -13.27 3.24 34.65
CA SER A 282 -13.12 3.20 36.11
C SER A 282 -12.93 1.79 36.67
N GLY A 283 -13.47 0.77 36.00
CA GLY A 283 -13.28 -0.64 36.34
C GLY A 283 -11.85 -1.15 36.16
N ASP A 284 -11.10 -0.54 35.24
CA ASP A 284 -9.70 -0.88 34.93
C ASP A 284 -8.71 -0.17 35.88
N LEU A 285 -9.19 0.73 36.73
CA LEU A 285 -8.37 1.54 37.62
C LEU A 285 -8.68 1.26 39.09
N GLN A 286 -7.68 1.47 39.96
CA GLN A 286 -7.88 1.42 41.41
C GLN A 286 -8.87 2.48 41.88
N SER A 287 -9.53 2.24 43.01
CA SER A 287 -10.49 3.18 43.60
C SER A 287 -9.86 4.47 44.13
N THR A 288 -8.58 4.38 44.58
CA THR A 288 -7.86 5.49 45.18
C THR A 288 -6.99 6.23 44.16
N GLY A 289 -6.96 7.56 44.25
CA GLY A 289 -6.23 8.44 43.37
C GLY A 289 -7.12 9.18 42.36
N SER A 290 -6.51 10.01 41.51
CA SER A 290 -7.18 10.80 40.47
C SER A 290 -7.23 10.06 39.13
N ALA A 291 -8.31 10.28 38.34
CA ALA A 291 -8.49 9.65 37.02
C ALA A 291 -7.39 10.06 36.04
N TRP A 292 -7.21 9.25 34.99
CA TRP A 292 -6.29 9.55 33.90
C TRP A 292 -6.89 10.55 32.90
N GLY A 293 -6.05 11.04 31.98
CA GLY A 293 -6.51 11.77 30.80
C GLY A 293 -6.72 13.27 30.96
N ASN A 294 -6.56 13.82 32.17
CA ASN A 294 -6.66 15.26 32.37
C ASN A 294 -5.28 15.93 32.26
N THR A 295 -5.28 17.25 32.03
CA THR A 295 -4.05 18.06 32.07
C THR A 295 -3.54 18.19 33.51
N ALA A 296 -2.23 18.34 33.67
CA ALA A 296 -1.62 18.49 35.00
C ALA A 296 -2.26 19.64 35.82
N GLY A 297 -2.53 20.77 35.18
CA GLY A 297 -3.16 21.92 35.82
C GLY A 297 -4.58 21.66 36.34
N SER A 298 -5.32 20.73 35.73
CA SER A 298 -6.69 20.38 36.10
C SER A 298 -6.80 19.68 37.47
N TYR A 299 -5.70 19.08 37.95
CA TYR A 299 -5.72 18.40 39.26
C TYR A 299 -5.54 19.32 40.46
N GLY A 300 -5.11 20.57 40.24
CA GLY A 300 -4.90 21.52 41.33
C GLY A 300 -3.80 21.10 42.32
N ALA A 301 -2.87 20.27 41.90
CA ALA A 301 -1.76 19.81 42.75
C ALA A 301 -0.82 20.94 43.14
N THR A 302 -0.39 20.98 44.44
CA THR A 302 0.53 21.96 44.96
C THR A 302 1.52 21.30 45.93
N LEU A 303 2.55 22.02 46.35
CA LEU A 303 3.55 21.56 47.34
C LEU A 303 2.89 21.04 48.63
N GLY A 304 1.80 21.68 49.09
CA GLY A 304 1.09 21.30 50.32
C GLY A 304 -0.02 20.26 50.09
N ALA A 305 -0.39 19.99 48.84
CA ALA A 305 -1.47 19.07 48.45
C ALA A 305 -1.12 18.31 47.17
N PRO A 306 -0.13 17.39 47.22
CA PRO A 306 0.29 16.59 46.04
C PRO A 306 -0.83 15.62 45.64
N VAL A 307 -0.90 15.35 44.35
CA VAL A 307 -1.92 14.45 43.77
C VAL A 307 -1.24 13.15 43.32
N LYS A 308 -1.89 12.03 43.60
CA LYS A 308 -1.49 10.70 43.08
C LYS A 308 -2.52 10.25 42.04
N LEU A 309 -2.04 9.85 40.87
CA LEU A 309 -2.91 9.28 39.84
C LEU A 309 -3.28 7.83 40.18
N LYS A 310 -4.45 7.39 39.75
CA LYS A 310 -4.92 6.02 39.92
C LYS A 310 -3.93 5.03 39.28
N ILE A 311 -3.79 3.88 39.93
CA ILE A 311 -3.01 2.76 39.39
C ILE A 311 -3.95 1.85 38.62
N GLY A 312 -3.51 1.37 37.47
CA GLY A 312 -4.27 0.42 36.65
C GLY A 312 -4.44 -0.93 37.34
N LYS A 313 -5.62 -1.52 37.27
CA LYS A 313 -5.91 -2.88 37.74
C LYS A 313 -5.69 -3.92 36.66
N THR A 314 -6.27 -3.68 35.49
CA THR A 314 -6.21 -4.56 34.34
C THR A 314 -4.88 -4.34 33.62
N ARG A 315 -4.19 -5.43 33.37
CA ARG A 315 -2.89 -5.41 32.71
C ARG A 315 -2.96 -5.85 31.26
N THR A 316 -3.91 -6.72 30.93
CA THR A 316 -4.02 -7.34 29.58
C THR A 316 -5.40 -7.09 29.00
N PHE A 317 -5.42 -6.81 27.70
CA PHE A 317 -6.60 -6.66 26.88
C PHE A 317 -6.42 -7.52 25.62
N ASP A 318 -7.19 -8.58 25.53
CA ASP A 318 -7.21 -9.43 24.34
C ASP A 318 -8.08 -8.74 23.28
N LEU A 319 -7.53 -8.52 22.09
CA LEU A 319 -8.31 -7.96 20.99
C LEU A 319 -9.03 -9.10 20.27
N THR A 320 -10.34 -8.96 20.08
CA THR A 320 -11.18 -9.96 19.42
C THR A 320 -12.25 -9.29 18.55
N GLY A 321 -13.01 -10.09 17.77
CA GLY A 321 -14.05 -9.56 16.90
C GLY A 321 -13.55 -9.01 15.57
N GLY A 322 -12.27 -9.15 15.24
CA GLY A 322 -11.72 -8.87 13.93
C GLY A 322 -12.24 -9.86 12.89
N VAL A 323 -12.63 -9.36 11.72
CA VAL A 323 -13.23 -10.15 10.63
C VAL A 323 -12.51 -9.86 9.32
N ASP A 324 -12.13 -10.93 8.60
CA ASP A 324 -11.67 -10.85 7.22
C ASP A 324 -12.87 -10.87 6.26
N ASP A 325 -12.70 -10.20 5.14
CA ASP A 325 -13.62 -10.28 4.02
C ASP A 325 -12.81 -10.24 2.72
N TYR A 326 -12.92 -11.30 1.94
CA TYR A 326 -12.25 -11.43 0.64
C TYR A 326 -13.23 -11.37 -0.52
N ALA A 327 -14.53 -11.37 -0.25
CA ALA A 327 -15.58 -11.43 -1.25
C ALA A 327 -16.11 -10.04 -1.58
N TYR A 328 -15.28 -9.21 -2.24
CA TYR A 328 -15.76 -7.92 -2.69
C TYR A 328 -16.84 -8.02 -3.75
N THR A 329 -17.84 -7.17 -3.65
CA THR A 329 -18.91 -7.00 -4.63
C THR A 329 -18.44 -6.17 -5.83
N THR A 330 -19.19 -6.22 -6.94
CA THR A 330 -18.94 -5.32 -8.10
C THR A 330 -19.02 -3.85 -7.71
N GLY A 331 -19.92 -3.47 -6.80
CA GLY A 331 -20.03 -2.09 -6.30
C GLY A 331 -18.81 -1.64 -5.51
N GLU A 332 -18.28 -2.49 -4.63
CA GLU A 332 -17.08 -2.18 -3.83
C GLU A 332 -15.84 -2.04 -4.70
N ILE A 333 -15.65 -2.93 -5.67
CA ILE A 333 -14.49 -2.86 -6.56
C ILE A 333 -14.56 -1.64 -7.49
N GLN A 334 -15.76 -1.31 -8.00
CA GLN A 334 -15.97 -0.09 -8.79
C GLN A 334 -15.68 1.16 -7.96
N ALA A 335 -16.18 1.23 -6.72
CA ALA A 335 -15.90 2.34 -5.81
C ALA A 335 -14.40 2.48 -5.52
N ALA A 336 -13.71 1.35 -5.34
CA ALA A 336 -12.26 1.35 -5.10
C ALA A 336 -11.45 1.85 -6.32
N TYR A 337 -11.80 1.44 -7.54
CA TYR A 337 -11.17 1.96 -8.74
C TYR A 337 -11.51 3.43 -8.99
N ASN A 338 -12.73 3.88 -8.65
CA ASN A 338 -13.13 5.28 -8.80
C ASN A 338 -12.30 6.25 -7.95
N LEU A 339 -11.66 5.79 -6.87
CA LEU A 339 -10.72 6.62 -6.10
C LEU A 339 -9.52 7.09 -6.94
N PHE A 340 -9.18 6.36 -7.99
CA PHE A 340 -8.12 6.74 -8.92
C PHE A 340 -8.59 7.70 -10.03
N SER A 341 -9.86 8.05 -10.11
CA SER A 341 -10.39 8.93 -11.17
C SER A 341 -9.93 10.37 -11.02
N ASP A 342 -9.56 10.80 -9.81
CA ASP A 342 -9.03 12.12 -9.53
C ASP A 342 -7.52 12.18 -9.85
N THR A 343 -7.16 12.99 -10.84
CA THR A 343 -5.78 13.17 -11.29
C THR A 343 -4.93 13.99 -10.33
N GLU A 344 -5.56 14.79 -9.47
CA GLU A 344 -4.86 15.61 -8.48
C GLU A 344 -4.46 14.78 -7.24
N GLN A 345 -5.29 13.80 -6.86
CA GLN A 345 -5.03 12.95 -5.70
C GLN A 345 -4.09 11.78 -6.00
N SER A 346 -4.06 11.29 -7.23
CA SER A 346 -3.25 10.14 -7.60
C SER A 346 -2.62 10.27 -8.98
N THR A 347 -1.31 10.09 -9.05
CA THR A 347 -0.58 9.97 -10.31
C THR A 347 -0.42 8.51 -10.66
N VAL A 348 -1.10 8.05 -11.69
CA VAL A 348 -1.02 6.67 -12.19
C VAL A 348 -0.80 6.65 -13.69
N ASP A 349 -0.01 5.70 -14.16
CA ASP A 349 0.30 5.49 -15.57
C ASP A 349 -0.48 4.31 -16.15
N PHE A 350 -0.77 3.33 -15.29
CA PHE A 350 -1.50 2.11 -15.65
C PHE A 350 -2.63 1.82 -14.67
N VAL A 351 -3.63 1.08 -15.13
CA VAL A 351 -4.68 0.51 -14.29
C VAL A 351 -4.73 -0.99 -14.57
N ILE A 352 -4.49 -1.82 -13.56
CA ILE A 352 -4.40 -3.28 -13.69
C ILE A 352 -5.69 -3.91 -13.14
N MET A 353 -6.30 -4.82 -13.92
CA MET A 353 -7.55 -5.48 -13.52
C MET A 353 -7.35 -6.45 -12.35
N GLY A 354 -6.21 -7.15 -12.29
CA GLY A 354 -6.03 -8.24 -11.34
C GLY A 354 -6.63 -9.55 -11.80
N GLY A 355 -7.08 -10.37 -10.86
CA GLY A 355 -7.71 -11.66 -11.10
C GLY A 355 -9.18 -11.57 -11.49
N SER A 356 -9.73 -12.72 -11.88
CA SER A 356 -11.15 -12.87 -12.20
C SER A 356 -12.01 -12.86 -10.95
N MET A 357 -13.22 -12.33 -11.06
CA MET A 357 -14.28 -12.51 -10.05
C MET A 357 -14.97 -13.88 -10.21
N SER A 358 -15.87 -14.21 -9.30
CA SER A 358 -16.55 -15.51 -9.25
C SER A 358 -17.38 -15.81 -10.49
N SER A 359 -17.96 -14.78 -11.13
CA SER A 359 -18.72 -14.91 -12.36
C SER A 359 -18.11 -14.12 -13.52
N GLU A 360 -18.46 -14.51 -14.75
CA GLU A 360 -18.05 -13.80 -15.95
C GLU A 360 -18.64 -12.39 -16.02
N SER A 361 -19.91 -12.22 -15.60
CA SER A 361 -20.58 -10.92 -15.54
C SER A 361 -19.93 -9.96 -14.57
N ASP A 362 -19.53 -10.44 -13.39
CA ASP A 362 -18.85 -9.62 -12.39
C ASP A 362 -17.43 -9.27 -12.84
N THR A 363 -16.73 -10.22 -13.46
CA THR A 363 -15.41 -9.97 -14.07
C THR A 363 -15.50 -8.92 -15.16
N LYS A 364 -16.57 -8.95 -15.98
CA LYS A 364 -16.84 -7.95 -17.00
C LYS A 364 -17.06 -6.57 -16.37
N ALA A 365 -17.89 -6.47 -15.34
CA ALA A 365 -18.14 -5.21 -14.64
C ALA A 365 -16.85 -4.63 -14.02
N LYS A 366 -15.96 -5.49 -13.45
CA LYS A 366 -14.63 -5.10 -12.98
C LYS A 366 -13.76 -4.57 -14.13
N ALA A 367 -13.71 -5.26 -15.26
CA ALA A 367 -12.97 -4.85 -16.45
C ALA A 367 -13.47 -3.51 -17.01
N GLU A 368 -14.80 -3.32 -17.07
CA GLU A 368 -15.42 -2.07 -17.49
C GLU A 368 -15.09 -0.91 -16.55
N ALA A 369 -15.03 -1.14 -15.23
CA ALA A 369 -14.61 -0.13 -14.26
C ALA A 369 -13.15 0.29 -14.49
N VAL A 370 -12.24 -0.67 -14.67
CA VAL A 370 -10.83 -0.43 -14.96
C VAL A 370 -10.63 0.37 -16.24
N ILE A 371 -11.32 0.00 -17.32
CA ILE A 371 -11.30 0.71 -18.61
C ILE A 371 -11.93 2.10 -18.45
N GLY A 372 -13.01 2.21 -17.67
CA GLY A 372 -13.73 3.45 -17.39
C GLY A 372 -12.82 4.51 -16.75
N VAL A 373 -12.04 4.13 -15.74
CA VAL A 373 -11.05 5.02 -15.09
C VAL A 373 -10.03 5.52 -16.11
N ALA A 374 -9.43 4.63 -16.91
CA ALA A 374 -8.43 5.04 -17.90
C ALA A 374 -9.03 5.94 -19.01
N THR A 375 -10.28 5.67 -19.41
CA THR A 375 -10.97 6.48 -20.42
C THR A 375 -11.40 7.86 -19.90
N LEU A 376 -11.74 7.94 -18.61
CA LEU A 376 -12.09 9.21 -17.95
C LEU A 376 -10.86 10.09 -17.77
N ARG A 377 -9.79 9.52 -17.21
CA ARG A 377 -8.52 10.22 -16.93
C ARG A 377 -7.79 10.66 -18.21
N LYS A 378 -7.71 9.79 -19.21
CA LYS A 378 -6.96 9.98 -20.48
C LYS A 378 -5.44 10.12 -20.32
N ASP A 379 -4.89 9.92 -19.13
CA ASP A 379 -3.47 10.00 -18.80
C ASP A 379 -2.82 8.65 -18.46
N CYS A 380 -3.59 7.57 -18.50
CA CYS A 380 -3.15 6.22 -18.16
C CYS A 380 -3.73 5.17 -19.12
N VAL A 381 -3.26 3.91 -18.99
CA VAL A 381 -3.68 2.77 -19.81
C VAL A 381 -4.15 1.62 -18.94
N ALA A 382 -5.31 1.06 -19.25
CA ALA A 382 -5.88 -0.11 -18.58
C ALA A 382 -5.36 -1.42 -19.18
N PHE A 383 -5.11 -2.43 -18.34
CA PHE A 383 -4.68 -3.77 -18.73
C PHE A 383 -5.68 -4.81 -18.25
N VAL A 384 -6.21 -5.59 -19.18
CA VAL A 384 -7.33 -6.52 -18.93
C VAL A 384 -7.03 -7.88 -19.55
N SER A 385 -7.14 -8.94 -18.73
CA SER A 385 -7.09 -10.35 -19.14
C SER A 385 -8.51 -10.97 -19.21
N PRO A 386 -8.69 -12.11 -19.89
CA PRO A 386 -9.99 -12.78 -19.95
C PRO A 386 -10.43 -13.32 -18.57
N HIS A 387 -11.74 -13.57 -18.44
CA HIS A 387 -12.25 -14.32 -17.30
C HIS A 387 -11.67 -15.74 -17.29
N LYS A 388 -11.23 -16.21 -16.13
CA LYS A 388 -10.58 -17.52 -15.99
C LYS A 388 -11.45 -18.68 -16.51
N GLY A 389 -12.76 -18.62 -16.27
CA GLY A 389 -13.72 -19.61 -16.76
C GLY A 389 -13.81 -19.70 -18.29
N ASN A 390 -13.33 -18.70 -19.04
CA ASN A 390 -13.27 -18.75 -20.50
C ASN A 390 -12.24 -19.76 -21.03
N GLN A 391 -11.26 -20.12 -20.23
CA GLN A 391 -10.17 -21.03 -20.64
C GLN A 391 -10.07 -22.29 -19.79
N ILE A 392 -10.56 -22.27 -18.57
CA ILE A 392 -10.42 -23.35 -17.58
C ILE A 392 -11.80 -23.69 -17.03
N ALA A 393 -12.18 -24.97 -17.06
CA ALA A 393 -13.44 -25.41 -16.46
C ALA A 393 -13.49 -25.12 -14.97
N THR A 394 -14.61 -24.56 -14.51
CA THR A 394 -14.83 -24.22 -13.09
C THR A 394 -14.77 -25.46 -12.19
N SER A 395 -15.20 -26.63 -12.71
CA SER A 395 -15.07 -27.91 -12.02
C SER A 395 -13.78 -28.61 -12.45
N GLY A 396 -12.91 -28.91 -11.46
CA GLY A 396 -11.69 -29.70 -11.65
C GLY A 396 -10.47 -28.97 -12.24
N GLY A 397 -10.57 -27.67 -12.58
CA GLY A 397 -9.42 -26.89 -13.07
C GLY A 397 -8.82 -27.37 -14.39
N VAL A 398 -9.60 -28.11 -15.21
CA VAL A 398 -9.16 -28.67 -16.49
C VAL A 398 -9.31 -27.61 -17.59
N ALA A 399 -8.29 -27.47 -18.45
CA ALA A 399 -8.35 -26.58 -19.60
C ALA A 399 -9.48 -27.02 -20.56
N LEU A 400 -10.20 -26.04 -21.09
CA LEU A 400 -11.20 -26.26 -22.15
C LEU A 400 -10.51 -26.64 -23.47
N THR A 401 -11.26 -27.02 -24.49
CA THR A 401 -10.72 -27.24 -25.84
C THR A 401 -10.17 -25.91 -26.42
N SER A 402 -9.13 -25.97 -27.25
CA SER A 402 -8.52 -24.76 -27.84
C SER A 402 -9.53 -23.88 -28.57
N THR A 403 -10.48 -24.49 -29.31
CA THR A 403 -11.55 -23.75 -29.99
C THR A 403 -12.46 -23.05 -29.01
N SER A 404 -12.91 -23.74 -27.94
CA SER A 404 -13.74 -23.11 -26.89
C SER A 404 -13.00 -22.00 -26.15
N GLN A 405 -11.72 -22.18 -25.88
CA GLN A 405 -10.88 -21.17 -25.25
C GLN A 405 -10.78 -19.90 -26.10
N ARG A 406 -10.54 -20.06 -27.41
CA ARG A 406 -10.53 -18.96 -28.37
C ARG A 406 -11.88 -18.24 -28.39
N ASP A 407 -12.95 -18.97 -28.66
CA ASP A 407 -14.27 -18.41 -28.88
C ASP A 407 -14.81 -17.70 -27.62
N ASN A 408 -14.65 -18.30 -26.45
CA ASN A 408 -15.05 -17.69 -25.17
C ASN A 408 -14.21 -16.44 -24.87
N THR A 409 -12.90 -16.49 -25.11
CA THR A 409 -12.02 -15.32 -24.90
C THR A 409 -12.40 -14.15 -25.81
N ILE A 410 -12.71 -14.43 -27.11
CA ILE A 410 -13.16 -13.42 -28.06
C ILE A 410 -14.54 -12.89 -27.66
N ALA A 411 -15.47 -13.77 -27.27
CA ALA A 411 -16.80 -13.38 -26.85
C ALA A 411 -16.78 -12.47 -25.63
N PHE A 412 -15.97 -12.78 -24.63
CA PHE A 412 -15.83 -11.96 -23.42
C PHE A 412 -15.16 -10.60 -23.72
N LEU A 413 -13.93 -10.61 -24.23
CA LEU A 413 -13.15 -9.38 -24.43
C LEU A 413 -13.70 -8.49 -25.56
N GLY A 414 -14.36 -9.10 -26.56
CA GLY A 414 -14.98 -8.36 -27.66
C GLY A 414 -16.17 -7.50 -27.25
N THR A 415 -16.80 -7.79 -26.11
CA THR A 415 -17.90 -6.98 -25.56
C THR A 415 -17.44 -5.75 -24.77
N LEU A 416 -16.15 -5.65 -24.46
CA LEU A 416 -15.61 -4.53 -23.70
C LEU A 416 -15.54 -3.25 -24.55
N PRO A 417 -15.55 -2.07 -23.90
CA PRO A 417 -15.54 -0.78 -24.60
C PRO A 417 -14.34 -0.62 -25.55
N SER A 418 -14.62 -0.06 -26.74
CA SER A 418 -13.59 0.28 -27.72
C SER A 418 -12.90 1.58 -27.32
N THR A 419 -11.64 1.50 -26.94
CA THR A 419 -10.83 2.66 -26.54
C THR A 419 -9.35 2.41 -26.80
N SER A 420 -8.59 3.48 -27.08
CA SER A 420 -7.14 3.40 -27.16
C SER A 420 -6.45 3.40 -25.79
N TYR A 421 -7.21 3.63 -24.72
CA TYR A 421 -6.70 3.66 -23.34
C TYR A 421 -6.79 2.30 -22.63
N ALA A 422 -7.04 1.22 -23.38
CA ALA A 422 -7.06 -0.14 -22.84
C ALA A 422 -6.26 -1.10 -23.71
N VAL A 423 -5.69 -2.12 -23.08
CA VAL A 423 -4.96 -3.23 -23.69
C VAL A 423 -5.60 -4.52 -23.23
N LEU A 424 -6.03 -5.35 -24.19
CA LEU A 424 -6.64 -6.65 -23.96
C LEU A 424 -5.65 -7.75 -24.32
N ASP A 425 -5.53 -8.77 -23.47
CA ASP A 425 -4.67 -9.92 -23.72
C ASP A 425 -5.44 -11.25 -23.63
N SER A 426 -4.86 -12.32 -24.17
CA SER A 426 -5.43 -13.67 -24.11
C SER A 426 -4.83 -14.53 -22.99
N GLY A 427 -3.96 -13.96 -22.14
CA GLY A 427 -3.07 -14.75 -21.29
C GLY A 427 -3.67 -15.13 -19.94
N ILE A 428 -3.72 -16.45 -19.69
CA ILE A 428 -3.84 -17.01 -18.35
C ILE A 428 -2.68 -17.98 -18.18
N LYS A 429 -1.77 -17.65 -17.26
CA LYS A 429 -0.56 -18.42 -16.97
C LYS A 429 -0.73 -19.30 -15.74
N TYR A 430 -0.07 -20.46 -15.75
CA TYR A 430 0.09 -21.34 -14.60
C TYR A 430 1.41 -21.02 -13.92
N THR A 431 1.37 -20.55 -12.69
CA THR A 431 2.53 -20.11 -11.91
C THR A 431 2.55 -20.75 -10.54
N TYR A 432 3.71 -20.77 -9.91
CA TYR A 432 3.89 -21.32 -8.57
C TYR A 432 3.59 -20.27 -7.50
N ASP A 433 2.64 -20.61 -6.61
CA ASP A 433 2.35 -19.86 -5.41
C ASP A 433 3.20 -20.41 -4.25
N ARG A 434 4.25 -19.69 -3.90
CA ARG A 434 5.19 -20.08 -2.83
C ARG A 434 4.61 -20.00 -1.43
N PHE A 435 3.49 -19.28 -1.24
CA PHE A 435 2.87 -19.10 0.07
C PHE A 435 1.99 -20.29 0.45
N ALA A 436 1.31 -20.87 -0.54
CA ALA A 436 0.45 -22.03 -0.37
C ALA A 436 1.09 -23.35 -0.86
N ASP A 437 2.35 -23.31 -1.33
CA ASP A 437 3.09 -24.45 -1.93
C ASP A 437 2.28 -25.17 -3.01
N LYS A 438 1.68 -24.39 -3.93
CA LYS A 438 0.88 -24.95 -5.02
C LYS A 438 0.93 -24.08 -6.28
N TYR A 439 0.48 -24.66 -7.37
CA TYR A 439 0.38 -23.95 -8.64
C TYR A 439 -1.02 -23.38 -8.84
N ARG A 440 -1.08 -22.16 -9.43
CA ARG A 440 -2.33 -21.46 -9.73
C ARG A 440 -2.35 -20.91 -11.14
N TYR A 441 -3.56 -20.79 -11.68
CA TYR A 441 -3.79 -20.03 -12.90
C TYR A 441 -4.14 -18.58 -12.55
N ILE A 442 -3.42 -17.63 -13.14
CA ILE A 442 -3.64 -16.19 -12.95
C ILE A 442 -3.61 -15.46 -14.30
N GLY A 443 -4.31 -14.33 -14.39
CA GLY A 443 -4.29 -13.45 -15.57
C GLY A 443 -2.93 -12.80 -15.82
N CYS A 444 -2.60 -12.51 -17.07
CA CYS A 444 -1.32 -11.91 -17.46
C CYS A 444 -1.33 -10.37 -17.47
N ASN A 445 -2.45 -9.70 -17.11
CA ASN A 445 -2.54 -8.22 -17.17
C ASN A 445 -1.47 -7.50 -16.36
N GLY A 446 -1.09 -8.02 -15.19
CA GLY A 446 0.02 -7.50 -14.39
C GLY A 446 1.38 -7.66 -15.07
N ASP A 447 1.60 -8.82 -15.72
CA ASP A 447 2.83 -9.05 -16.50
C ASP A 447 2.93 -8.09 -17.69
N ILE A 448 1.84 -7.90 -18.43
CA ILE A 448 1.84 -7.05 -19.63
C ILE A 448 2.06 -5.58 -19.28
N ALA A 449 1.43 -5.10 -18.22
CA ALA A 449 1.76 -3.79 -17.64
C ALA A 449 3.24 -3.73 -17.23
N GLY A 450 3.76 -4.78 -16.59
CA GLY A 450 5.16 -4.93 -16.21
C GLY A 450 6.13 -4.96 -17.40
N LEU A 451 5.74 -5.57 -18.54
CA LEU A 451 6.53 -5.50 -19.78
C LEU A 451 6.66 -4.06 -20.29
N CYS A 452 5.62 -3.25 -20.14
CA CYS A 452 5.68 -1.83 -20.45
C CYS A 452 6.68 -1.10 -19.52
N VAL A 453 6.66 -1.37 -18.21
CA VAL A 453 7.63 -0.83 -17.25
C VAL A 453 9.06 -1.20 -17.65
N ARG A 454 9.32 -2.49 -17.89
CA ARG A 454 10.65 -2.98 -18.28
C ARG A 454 11.13 -2.36 -19.60
N THR A 455 10.23 -2.15 -20.55
CA THR A 455 10.57 -1.53 -21.84
C THR A 455 10.94 -0.07 -21.64
N SER A 456 10.24 0.67 -20.81
CA SER A 456 10.57 2.06 -20.46
C SER A 456 11.91 2.17 -19.74
N ALA A 457 12.21 1.24 -18.82
CA ALA A 457 13.46 1.23 -18.07
C ALA A 457 14.68 0.88 -18.94
N SER A 458 14.49 0.05 -19.98
CA SER A 458 15.61 -0.40 -20.84
C SER A 458 15.77 0.43 -22.12
N LEU A 459 14.71 1.06 -22.59
CA LEU A 459 14.65 1.85 -23.81
C LEU A 459 13.82 3.12 -23.55
N ASP A 460 12.58 3.14 -24.04
CA ASP A 460 11.65 4.27 -23.90
C ASP A 460 10.18 3.81 -24.01
N ASP A 461 9.25 4.69 -23.63
CA ASP A 461 7.81 4.43 -23.64
C ASP A 461 7.23 4.15 -25.03
N TRP A 462 7.86 4.68 -26.07
CA TRP A 462 7.41 4.52 -27.46
C TRP A 462 7.93 3.26 -28.16
N PHE A 463 8.63 2.38 -27.46
CA PHE A 463 8.96 1.06 -27.98
C PHE A 463 7.85 0.05 -27.65
N SER A 464 7.54 -0.83 -28.63
CA SER A 464 6.57 -1.90 -28.42
C SER A 464 7.04 -2.86 -27.31
N PRO A 465 6.22 -3.19 -26.30
CA PRO A 465 6.55 -4.15 -25.25
C PRO A 465 6.49 -5.60 -25.75
N ALA A 466 6.01 -5.84 -26.97
CA ALA A 466 5.78 -7.16 -27.53
C ALA A 466 7.01 -7.74 -28.25
N GLY A 467 6.91 -9.02 -28.62
CA GLY A 467 7.89 -9.77 -29.41
C GLY A 467 8.96 -10.47 -28.56
N LEU A 468 9.79 -11.27 -29.24
CA LEU A 468 10.78 -12.16 -28.61
C LEU A 468 11.82 -11.40 -27.77
N ASN A 469 12.18 -10.19 -28.19
CA ASN A 469 13.23 -9.41 -27.53
C ASN A 469 12.76 -8.76 -26.22
N ARG A 470 11.50 -8.35 -26.12
CA ARG A 470 10.97 -7.56 -25.00
C ARG A 470 9.74 -8.18 -24.35
N GLY A 471 8.96 -8.95 -25.09
CA GLY A 471 7.68 -9.49 -24.64
C GLY A 471 7.76 -10.76 -23.77
N ALA A 472 8.95 -11.20 -23.34
CA ALA A 472 9.10 -12.40 -22.51
C ALA A 472 8.47 -12.22 -21.12
N ILE A 473 7.48 -13.07 -20.81
CA ILE A 473 6.73 -13.10 -19.55
C ILE A 473 7.47 -14.00 -18.56
N ARG A 474 7.57 -13.58 -17.30
CA ARG A 474 8.29 -14.28 -16.23
C ARG A 474 7.37 -15.26 -15.49
N GLY A 475 7.97 -16.27 -14.85
CA GLY A 475 7.27 -17.16 -13.91
C GLY A 475 6.19 -18.05 -14.56
N VAL A 476 6.26 -18.33 -15.84
CA VAL A 476 5.28 -19.15 -16.56
C VAL A 476 5.74 -20.59 -16.60
N VAL A 477 4.97 -21.51 -16.00
CA VAL A 477 5.17 -22.96 -16.16
C VAL A 477 4.50 -23.46 -17.45
N LYS A 478 3.26 -23.01 -17.68
CA LYS A 478 2.50 -23.24 -18.92
C LYS A 478 1.40 -22.19 -19.05
N LEU A 479 0.85 -22.04 -20.23
CA LEU A 479 -0.37 -21.28 -20.47
C LEU A 479 -1.60 -22.19 -20.34
N ALA A 480 -2.73 -21.64 -19.90
CA ALA A 480 -4.04 -22.31 -19.98
C ALA A 480 -4.45 -22.52 -21.43
N TYR A 481 -4.19 -21.51 -22.26
CA TYR A 481 -4.46 -21.48 -23.69
C TYR A 481 -3.22 -21.01 -24.46
N ASN A 482 -2.71 -21.84 -25.34
CA ASN A 482 -1.59 -21.48 -26.22
C ASN A 482 -2.11 -21.41 -27.67
N PRO A 483 -2.42 -20.22 -28.20
CA PRO A 483 -3.07 -20.06 -29.50
C PRO A 483 -2.16 -20.50 -30.65
N ASN A 484 -2.69 -21.30 -31.58
CA ASN A 484 -2.02 -21.63 -32.83
C ASN A 484 -2.03 -20.43 -33.80
N LYS A 485 -1.47 -20.58 -35.02
CA LYS A 485 -1.38 -19.45 -35.96
C LYS A 485 -2.77 -18.90 -36.36
N ALA A 486 -3.72 -19.76 -36.66
CA ALA A 486 -5.08 -19.36 -37.05
C ALA A 486 -5.81 -18.67 -35.89
N ASP A 487 -5.72 -19.25 -34.68
CA ASP A 487 -6.30 -18.64 -33.47
C ASP A 487 -5.70 -17.24 -33.19
N ARG A 488 -4.37 -17.06 -33.40
CA ARG A 488 -3.72 -15.74 -33.23
C ARG A 488 -4.26 -14.71 -34.22
N ASP A 489 -4.52 -15.12 -35.46
CA ASP A 489 -5.07 -14.21 -36.47
C ASP A 489 -6.49 -13.74 -36.07
N GLU A 490 -7.34 -14.64 -35.57
CA GLU A 490 -8.68 -14.29 -35.06
C GLU A 490 -8.64 -13.42 -33.81
N LEU A 491 -7.82 -13.77 -32.81
CA LEU A 491 -7.61 -12.96 -31.61
C LEU A 491 -7.15 -11.54 -31.98
N TYR A 492 -6.18 -11.46 -32.87
CA TYR A 492 -5.63 -10.16 -33.29
C TYR A 492 -6.63 -9.32 -34.09
N GLN A 493 -7.49 -9.93 -34.89
CA GLN A 493 -8.63 -9.25 -35.53
C GLN A 493 -9.61 -8.71 -34.49
N ALA A 494 -9.86 -9.46 -33.42
CA ALA A 494 -10.70 -9.06 -32.30
C ALA A 494 -10.03 -8.06 -31.32
N ARG A 495 -8.87 -7.47 -31.66
CA ARG A 495 -8.12 -6.49 -30.85
C ARG A 495 -7.48 -7.09 -29.59
N ILE A 496 -7.38 -8.40 -29.50
CA ILE A 496 -6.81 -9.12 -28.38
C ILE A 496 -5.33 -9.44 -28.70
N ASN A 497 -4.44 -9.12 -27.78
CA ASN A 497 -3.01 -9.40 -27.95
C ASN A 497 -2.73 -10.85 -27.53
N PRO A 498 -2.29 -11.72 -28.44
CA PRO A 498 -2.00 -13.11 -28.11
C PRO A 498 -0.81 -13.22 -27.15
N VAL A 499 -0.96 -14.00 -26.09
CA VAL A 499 0.15 -14.51 -25.28
C VAL A 499 0.45 -15.92 -25.74
N VAL A 500 1.69 -16.16 -26.17
CA VAL A 500 2.08 -17.39 -26.89
C VAL A 500 3.34 -17.99 -26.28
N SER A 501 3.33 -19.30 -26.11
CA SER A 501 4.51 -20.06 -25.74
C SER A 501 5.14 -20.71 -26.99
N PHE A 502 6.34 -20.26 -27.36
CA PHE A 502 7.09 -20.83 -28.48
C PHE A 502 8.11 -21.86 -27.98
N PRO A 503 8.22 -23.03 -28.61
CA PRO A 503 9.23 -24.01 -28.26
C PRO A 503 10.65 -23.43 -28.33
N GLY A 504 11.38 -23.53 -27.22
CA GLY A 504 12.76 -23.03 -27.14
C GLY A 504 12.92 -21.51 -26.96
N GLN A 505 11.81 -20.73 -27.01
CA GLN A 505 11.85 -19.26 -26.90
C GLN A 505 11.06 -18.72 -25.72
N GLY A 506 10.31 -19.59 -25.01
CA GLY A 506 9.52 -19.22 -23.84
C GLY A 506 8.16 -18.60 -24.19
N THR A 507 7.51 -18.04 -23.18
CA THR A 507 6.20 -17.40 -23.29
C THR A 507 6.37 -15.90 -23.49
N VAL A 508 5.70 -15.37 -24.50
CA VAL A 508 5.83 -13.96 -24.89
C VAL A 508 4.49 -13.32 -25.22
N LEU A 509 4.40 -12.01 -25.01
CA LEU A 509 3.36 -11.17 -25.59
C LEU A 509 3.64 -11.02 -27.09
N PHE A 510 2.71 -11.45 -27.95
CA PHE A 510 2.89 -11.49 -29.40
C PHE A 510 1.87 -10.61 -30.15
N GLY A 511 1.60 -9.43 -29.58
CA GLY A 511 0.74 -8.39 -30.14
C GLY A 511 0.90 -7.07 -29.37
N ASP A 512 0.64 -5.96 -30.05
CA ASP A 512 0.80 -4.60 -29.50
C ASP A 512 -0.38 -3.67 -29.79
N LYS A 513 -1.59 -4.24 -29.95
CA LYS A 513 -2.83 -3.49 -30.19
C LYS A 513 -3.41 -2.92 -28.90
N THR A 514 -4.02 -1.74 -29.00
CA THR A 514 -4.98 -1.24 -28.03
C THR A 514 -6.38 -1.84 -28.29
N ALA A 515 -7.32 -1.61 -27.37
CA ALA A 515 -8.72 -2.06 -27.54
C ALA A 515 -9.51 -1.22 -28.56
N LEU A 516 -8.89 -0.30 -29.30
CA LEU A 516 -9.54 0.54 -30.29
C LEU A 516 -9.98 -0.28 -31.51
N ALA A 517 -11.27 -0.21 -31.86
CA ALA A 517 -11.84 -0.95 -32.98
C ALA A 517 -11.58 -0.28 -34.33
N SER A 518 -11.58 1.06 -34.37
CA SER A 518 -11.35 1.80 -35.61
C SER A 518 -9.85 1.90 -35.92
N PRO A 519 -9.46 1.75 -37.20
CA PRO A 519 -8.07 2.00 -37.61
C PRO A 519 -7.63 3.44 -37.28
N SER A 520 -6.56 3.57 -36.52
CA SER A 520 -6.03 4.86 -36.08
C SER A 520 -4.53 4.74 -35.78
N ALA A 521 -3.84 5.85 -35.63
CA ALA A 521 -2.48 5.87 -35.09
C ALA A 521 -2.45 5.33 -33.66
N PHE A 522 -3.54 5.49 -32.90
CA PHE A 522 -3.68 5.07 -31.50
C PHE A 522 -4.12 3.60 -31.33
N ASP A 523 -4.18 2.81 -32.40
CA ASP A 523 -4.48 1.38 -32.33
C ASP A 523 -3.27 0.56 -31.83
N ARG A 524 -2.15 1.20 -31.50
CA ARG A 524 -0.92 0.58 -31.01
C ARG A 524 -0.53 1.08 -29.62
N ILE A 525 -0.08 0.13 -28.77
CA ILE A 525 0.34 0.42 -27.39
C ILE A 525 1.48 1.43 -27.35
N ASN A 526 2.49 1.24 -28.19
CA ASN A 526 3.66 2.12 -28.22
C ASN A 526 3.31 3.55 -28.64
N VAL A 527 2.42 3.74 -29.61
CA VAL A 527 1.99 5.08 -30.05
C VAL A 527 1.13 5.75 -28.97
N ARG A 528 0.18 5.03 -28.35
CA ARG A 528 -0.61 5.60 -27.25
C ARG A 528 0.28 6.04 -26.10
N ARG A 529 1.26 5.21 -25.70
CA ARG A 529 2.20 5.56 -24.64
C ARG A 529 3.11 6.74 -24.99
N LEU A 530 3.56 6.84 -26.25
CA LEU A 530 4.28 8.02 -26.73
C LEU A 530 3.47 9.29 -26.52
N PHE A 531 2.20 9.29 -26.94
CA PHE A 531 1.35 10.46 -26.80
C PHE A 531 1.09 10.82 -25.35
N LEU A 532 0.81 9.84 -24.47
CA LEU A 532 0.65 10.08 -23.03
C LEU A 532 1.89 10.72 -22.40
N ASN A 533 3.08 10.28 -22.81
CA ASN A 533 4.34 10.85 -22.34
C ASN A 533 4.49 12.32 -22.81
N ILE A 534 4.19 12.61 -24.09
CA ILE A 534 4.24 13.97 -24.62
C ILE A 534 3.18 14.85 -23.96
N GLU A 535 1.95 14.37 -23.80
CA GLU A 535 0.84 15.10 -23.16
C GLU A 535 1.20 15.48 -21.71
N LYS A 536 1.72 14.54 -20.90
CA LYS A 536 2.19 14.83 -19.54
C LYS A 536 3.29 15.89 -19.50
N ARG A 537 4.25 15.81 -20.42
CA ARG A 537 5.34 16.80 -20.49
C ARG A 537 4.85 18.17 -20.94
N ALA A 538 3.96 18.19 -21.93
CA ALA A 538 3.35 19.43 -22.42
C ALA A 538 2.52 20.11 -21.31
N GLU A 539 1.74 19.33 -20.54
CA GLU A 539 0.99 19.83 -19.39
C GLU A 539 1.91 20.43 -18.32
N GLN A 540 3.02 19.75 -17.98
CA GLN A 540 3.99 20.27 -17.02
C GLN A 540 4.58 21.61 -17.48
N LEU A 541 4.93 21.73 -18.77
CA LEU A 541 5.44 22.98 -19.34
C LEU A 541 4.35 24.05 -19.40
N ALA A 542 3.11 23.69 -19.76
CA ALA A 542 1.98 24.62 -19.77
C ALA A 542 1.69 25.21 -18.38
N LYS A 543 1.83 24.42 -17.31
CA LYS A 543 1.68 24.91 -15.93
C LYS A 543 2.68 26.01 -15.58
N THR A 544 3.86 26.07 -16.22
CA THR A 544 4.87 27.11 -15.95
C THR A 544 4.56 28.44 -16.64
N VAL A 545 3.68 28.46 -17.64
CA VAL A 545 3.25 29.67 -18.33
C VAL A 545 1.89 30.21 -17.86
N LEU A 546 1.22 29.50 -16.95
CA LEU A 546 -0.01 29.99 -16.32
C LEU A 546 0.29 31.28 -15.54
N PHE A 547 -0.56 32.29 -15.71
CA PHE A 547 -0.46 33.61 -15.10
C PHE A 547 0.68 34.49 -15.64
N GLU A 548 1.46 34.02 -16.64
CA GLU A 548 2.42 34.86 -17.35
C GLU A 548 1.72 35.74 -18.41
N GLN A 549 2.43 36.76 -18.89
CA GLN A 549 1.92 37.63 -19.96
C GLN A 549 1.83 36.84 -21.27
N ASN A 550 0.69 36.92 -21.98
CA ASN A 550 0.54 36.29 -23.29
C ASN A 550 1.18 37.18 -24.40
N ASP A 551 2.50 37.24 -24.40
CA ASP A 551 3.32 37.98 -25.36
C ASP A 551 4.14 37.05 -26.26
N PHE A 552 4.83 37.60 -27.23
CA PHE A 552 5.73 36.88 -28.13
C PHE A 552 6.83 36.12 -27.36
N THR A 553 7.36 36.71 -26.29
CA THR A 553 8.47 36.15 -25.52
C THR A 553 8.03 34.86 -24.81
N THR A 554 6.87 34.87 -24.15
CA THR A 554 6.29 33.72 -23.48
C THR A 554 5.94 32.61 -24.47
N ARG A 555 5.30 32.93 -25.60
CA ARG A 555 4.97 31.96 -26.66
C ARG A 555 6.22 31.33 -27.27
N SER A 556 7.23 32.14 -27.59
CA SER A 556 8.50 31.65 -28.14
C SER A 556 9.26 30.77 -27.14
N GLY A 557 9.28 31.15 -25.86
CA GLY A 557 9.90 30.35 -24.79
C GLY A 557 9.26 28.97 -24.60
N PHE A 558 7.92 28.95 -24.60
CA PHE A 558 7.17 27.69 -24.53
C PHE A 558 7.43 26.82 -25.77
N SER A 559 7.31 27.39 -26.96
CA SER A 559 7.57 26.71 -28.24
C SER A 559 8.99 26.13 -28.29
N ALA A 560 10.00 26.89 -27.86
CA ALA A 560 11.39 26.44 -27.83
C ALA A 560 11.57 25.24 -26.86
N SER A 561 10.93 25.30 -25.69
CA SER A 561 10.98 24.20 -24.68
C SER A 561 10.36 22.92 -25.22
N ILE A 562 9.18 22.99 -25.83
CA ILE A 562 8.50 21.84 -26.44
C ILE A 562 9.31 21.31 -27.64
N ASN A 563 9.82 22.20 -28.53
CA ASN A 563 10.64 21.78 -29.67
C ASN A 563 11.90 21.04 -29.24
N SER A 564 12.58 21.50 -28.18
CA SER A 564 13.74 20.82 -27.61
C SER A 564 13.39 19.40 -27.17
N TYR A 565 12.27 19.24 -26.45
CA TYR A 565 11.80 17.94 -25.99
C TYR A 565 11.40 17.00 -27.14
N LEU A 566 10.65 17.49 -28.12
CA LEU A 566 10.24 16.69 -29.30
C LEU A 566 11.44 16.30 -30.17
N SER A 567 12.44 17.17 -30.27
CA SER A 567 13.70 16.84 -30.96
C SER A 567 14.47 15.68 -30.28
N GLU A 568 14.47 15.64 -28.94
CA GLU A 568 15.03 14.50 -28.20
C GLU A 568 14.28 13.21 -28.51
N ILE A 569 12.94 13.24 -28.48
CA ILE A 569 12.11 12.06 -28.83
C ILE A 569 12.36 11.62 -30.26
N GLN A 570 12.51 12.55 -31.21
CA GLN A 570 12.83 12.24 -32.60
C GLN A 570 14.21 11.58 -32.73
N ALA A 571 15.22 12.12 -32.06
CA ALA A 571 16.56 11.55 -32.03
C ALA A 571 16.59 10.11 -31.46
N ARG A 572 15.71 9.85 -30.48
CA ARG A 572 15.51 8.53 -29.85
C ARG A 572 14.47 7.66 -30.57
N ARG A 573 14.12 8.00 -31.81
CA ARG A 573 13.25 7.21 -32.72
C ARG A 573 11.79 7.13 -32.32
N GLY A 574 11.28 8.02 -31.49
CA GLY A 574 9.85 8.08 -31.10
C GLY A 574 8.99 8.73 -32.18
N LEU A 575 9.50 9.77 -32.81
CA LEU A 575 8.83 10.52 -33.86
C LEU A 575 9.63 10.45 -35.19
N THR A 576 8.91 10.40 -36.30
CA THR A 576 9.49 10.57 -37.64
C THR A 576 9.64 12.05 -37.95
N ASP A 577 8.62 12.85 -37.58
CA ASP A 577 8.56 14.28 -37.84
C ASP A 577 7.58 14.94 -36.86
N TYR A 578 7.73 16.24 -36.61
CA TYR A 578 6.82 16.99 -35.75
C TYR A 578 6.79 18.47 -36.16
N LEU A 579 5.71 19.16 -35.78
CA LEU A 579 5.54 20.62 -35.95
C LEU A 579 4.85 21.18 -34.71
N VAL A 580 5.41 22.25 -34.16
CA VAL A 580 4.83 23.02 -33.06
C VAL A 580 4.38 24.37 -33.61
N VAL A 581 3.10 24.68 -33.44
CA VAL A 581 2.51 25.99 -33.80
C VAL A 581 2.08 26.67 -32.49
N CYS A 582 2.74 27.74 -32.14
CA CYS A 582 2.45 28.58 -30.99
C CYS A 582 2.88 30.02 -31.31
N ASP A 583 2.21 30.64 -32.26
CA ASP A 583 2.52 31.95 -32.77
C ASP A 583 1.25 32.79 -32.95
N GLU A 584 1.31 33.84 -33.73
CA GLU A 584 0.19 34.75 -33.97
C GLU A 584 -0.92 34.13 -34.85
N THR A 585 -0.66 33.00 -35.51
CA THR A 585 -1.65 32.34 -36.36
C THR A 585 -2.71 31.61 -35.55
N ASN A 586 -2.34 31.04 -34.40
CA ASN A 586 -3.27 30.37 -33.49
C ASN A 586 -3.53 31.17 -32.18
N ASN A 587 -2.75 32.20 -31.88
CA ASN A 587 -3.01 33.17 -30.81
C ASN A 587 -3.38 34.53 -31.39
N THR A 588 -4.56 34.61 -31.98
CA THR A 588 -5.11 35.86 -32.53
C THR A 588 -5.46 36.86 -31.41
N PRO A 589 -5.65 38.17 -31.73
CA PRO A 589 -6.08 39.14 -30.72
C PRO A 589 -7.34 38.70 -29.94
N GLU A 590 -8.29 38.04 -30.60
CA GLU A 590 -9.52 37.54 -29.96
C GLU A 590 -9.23 36.40 -28.96
N VAL A 591 -8.22 35.56 -29.22
CA VAL A 591 -7.78 34.49 -28.29
C VAL A 591 -7.08 35.13 -27.08
N ILE A 592 -6.22 36.12 -27.31
CA ILE A 592 -5.52 36.85 -26.26
C ILE A 592 -6.52 37.63 -25.38
N ASP A 593 -7.51 38.28 -25.97
CA ASP A 593 -8.56 39.03 -25.25
C ASP A 593 -9.44 38.11 -24.36
N ARG A 594 -9.54 36.82 -24.68
CA ARG A 594 -10.19 35.83 -23.85
C ARG A 594 -9.27 35.24 -22.73
N ASN A 595 -8.05 35.76 -22.60
CA ASN A 595 -7.01 35.24 -21.71
C ASN A 595 -6.65 33.76 -21.99
N GLU A 596 -6.73 33.35 -23.26
CA GLU A 596 -6.40 32.01 -23.72
C GLU A 596 -5.00 31.98 -24.34
N PHE A 597 -4.28 30.86 -24.11
CA PHE A 597 -3.01 30.54 -24.74
C PHE A 597 -3.17 29.21 -25.49
N VAL A 598 -2.91 29.23 -26.80
CA VAL A 598 -3.10 28.05 -27.66
C VAL A 598 -1.77 27.61 -28.25
N ALA A 599 -1.43 26.35 -28.06
CA ALA A 599 -0.31 25.69 -28.72
C ALA A 599 -0.81 24.39 -29.38
N GLU A 600 -0.45 24.18 -30.63
CA GLU A 600 -0.81 22.99 -31.40
C GLU A 600 0.43 22.18 -31.72
N LEU A 601 0.35 20.85 -31.43
CA LEU A 601 1.42 19.88 -31.64
C LEU A 601 0.98 18.90 -32.74
N TYR A 602 1.62 18.92 -33.89
CA TYR A 602 1.41 17.97 -34.97
C TYR A 602 2.52 16.92 -34.93
N LEU A 603 2.17 15.66 -34.70
CA LEU A 603 3.14 14.60 -34.44
C LEU A 603 2.98 13.46 -35.45
N LYS A 604 4.10 12.98 -36.01
CA LYS A 604 4.16 11.78 -36.86
C LYS A 604 4.90 10.67 -36.09
N PRO A 605 4.18 9.74 -35.43
CA PRO A 605 4.82 8.69 -34.64
C PRO A 605 5.50 7.65 -35.52
N THR A 606 6.59 7.10 -35.01
CA THR A 606 7.23 5.91 -35.61
C THR A 606 6.39 4.67 -35.32
N ARG A 607 6.11 3.87 -36.33
CA ARG A 607 5.29 2.64 -36.20
C ARG A 607 6.15 1.41 -35.97
N SER A 608 5.65 0.46 -35.18
CA SER A 608 6.24 -0.86 -35.01
C SER A 608 6.07 -1.71 -36.28
N ILE A 609 7.04 -2.59 -36.56
CA ILE A 609 6.98 -3.54 -37.65
C ILE A 609 6.16 -4.75 -37.19
N ASN A 610 5.01 -4.99 -37.79
CA ASN A 610 4.14 -6.12 -37.46
C ASN A 610 4.19 -7.25 -38.51
N TYR A 611 4.57 -6.93 -39.75
CA TYR A 611 4.66 -7.91 -40.84
C TYR A 611 6.02 -7.79 -41.52
N VAL A 612 6.69 -8.95 -41.67
CA VAL A 612 7.95 -9.05 -42.41
C VAL A 612 7.75 -10.05 -43.53
N THR A 613 7.92 -9.61 -44.78
CA THR A 613 7.91 -10.50 -45.94
C THR A 613 9.34 -10.70 -46.42
N VAL A 614 9.78 -11.93 -46.43
CA VAL A 614 11.09 -12.31 -46.98
C VAL A 614 10.84 -13.18 -48.18
N THR A 615 11.23 -12.69 -49.35
CA THR A 615 11.19 -13.45 -50.61
C THR A 615 12.53 -14.06 -50.87
N VAL A 616 12.59 -15.37 -50.89
CA VAL A 616 13.80 -16.12 -51.26
C VAL A 616 13.62 -16.63 -52.68
N THR A 617 14.45 -16.12 -53.60
CA THR A 617 14.42 -16.53 -55.00
C THR A 617 15.61 -17.42 -55.31
N ALA A 618 15.33 -18.67 -55.71
CA ALA A 618 16.33 -19.55 -56.21
C ALA A 618 16.60 -19.25 -57.70
N THR A 619 17.84 -18.95 -58.05
CA THR A 619 18.27 -18.65 -59.41
C THR A 619 19.06 -19.82 -59.99
N LYS A 620 19.03 -19.99 -61.33
CA LYS A 620 19.86 -20.99 -62.05
C LYS A 620 21.33 -20.54 -62.02
N THR A 621 22.23 -21.51 -61.98
CA THR A 621 23.66 -21.26 -62.10
C THR A 621 23.97 -20.55 -63.43
N GLY A 622 24.58 -19.35 -63.35
CA GLY A 622 24.96 -18.56 -64.54
C GLY A 622 24.08 -17.33 -64.83
N VAL A 623 22.97 -17.10 -64.06
CA VAL A 623 22.15 -15.89 -64.18
C VAL A 623 22.69 -14.83 -63.20
N SER A 624 22.93 -13.62 -63.70
CA SER A 624 23.38 -12.51 -62.85
C SER A 624 22.25 -12.03 -61.92
N PHE A 625 22.56 -11.65 -60.66
CA PHE A 625 21.55 -11.13 -59.71
C PHE A 625 20.86 -9.85 -60.23
N ALA A 626 21.55 -9.03 -61.06
CA ALA A 626 20.95 -7.85 -61.68
C ALA A 626 19.81 -8.18 -62.65
N GLU A 627 19.95 -9.32 -63.38
CA GLU A 627 18.92 -9.80 -64.32
C GLU A 627 17.68 -10.35 -63.62
N VAL A 628 17.87 -10.97 -62.43
CA VAL A 628 16.74 -11.49 -61.60
C VAL A 628 15.94 -10.36 -60.94
N ILE A 629 16.57 -9.24 -60.60
CA ILE A 629 15.96 -8.10 -59.95
C ILE A 629 15.32 -7.13 -60.97
N GLY A 630 15.56 -7.34 -62.27
CA GLY A 630 14.99 -6.49 -63.32
C GLY A 630 15.58 -5.07 -63.39
N ARG A 631 16.83 -4.91 -62.95
CA ARG A 631 17.60 -3.66 -63.04
C ARG A 631 18.77 -3.81 -64.00
#